data_5aae4d507fa10254d10462f61a455846
#
_entry.id   5aae4d507fa10254d10462f61a455846
#
_cell.length_a   1.000
_cell.length_b   1.000
_cell.length_c   1.000
_cell.angle_alpha   90.00
_cell.angle_beta   90.00
_cell.angle_gamma   90.00
#
_symmetry.space_group_name_H-M   'P 1'
#
loop_
_entity.id
_entity.type
_entity.pdbx_description
1 polymer ?
#
loop_
_entity_poly.entity_id
_entity_poly.type
_entity_poly.pdbx_seq_one_letter_code
_entity_poly.pdbx_strand_id
1 'polypeptide(L)'
;MSRKFVLSGAVALAFAVTPVAATAATAAPAATTTVYYTTSGAPTFRAEINAGAANWNRAVSNVKLVERSSGASLEYVEGNDPQGSYAQTDGHGNGTIFIDYTQAQQYNKTRITAHETGHVLGLPDHYSGPCSELMSGGGPGPSCTNANPNAQETARVQQLWANGFRTAGGPQERIYEKLPAPVG
;
A
#
# COMPACT_ATOMS: atom_id res chain seq x y z
N MET A 1 -31.63 -63.73 65.06
CA MET A 1 -30.50 -63.05 64.45
C MET A 1 -31.03 -62.32 63.23
N SER A 2 -31.36 -61.02 63.32
CA SER A 2 -31.94 -60.24 62.27
C SER A 2 -30.84 -59.38 61.61
N ARG A 3 -30.55 -59.59 60.36
CA ARG A 3 -29.64 -58.74 59.56
C ARG A 3 -30.44 -57.61 58.88
N LYS A 4 -30.12 -56.38 59.27
CA LYS A 4 -30.66 -55.17 58.57
C LYS A 4 -29.78 -54.85 57.37
N PHE A 5 -30.39 -54.81 56.22
CA PHE A 5 -29.77 -54.28 54.99
C PHE A 5 -29.96 -52.77 54.96
N VAL A 6 -28.86 -52.03 54.82
CA VAL A 6 -28.83 -50.58 54.59
C VAL A 6 -28.69 -50.38 53.09
N LEU A 7 -29.71 -49.79 52.46
CA LEU A 7 -29.61 -49.31 51.04
C LEU A 7 -28.96 -47.94 51.03
N SER A 8 -27.76 -47.83 50.46
CA SER A 8 -27.13 -46.55 50.15
C SER A 8 -27.61 -46.08 48.79
N GLY A 9 -28.41 -45.04 48.81
CA GLY A 9 -28.82 -44.34 47.53
C GLY A 9 -27.69 -43.43 47.06
N ALA A 10 -27.17 -43.68 45.84
CA ALA A 10 -26.25 -42.79 45.16
C ALA A 10 -27.04 -41.72 44.36
N VAL A 11 -26.91 -40.46 44.76
CA VAL A 11 -27.45 -39.31 44.02
C VAL A 11 -26.45 -38.92 42.93
N ALA A 12 -26.79 -39.18 41.68
CA ALA A 12 -26.02 -38.72 40.54
C ALA A 12 -26.42 -37.28 40.20
N LEU A 13 -25.53 -36.31 40.46
CA LEU A 13 -25.67 -34.92 39.95
C LEU A 13 -25.28 -34.90 38.45
N ALA A 14 -26.25 -34.71 37.59
CA ALA A 14 -26.01 -34.43 36.16
C ALA A 14 -25.70 -32.94 35.96
N PHE A 15 -24.47 -32.62 35.66
CA PHE A 15 -24.10 -31.28 35.20
C PHE A 15 -24.52 -31.10 33.74
N ALA A 16 -25.53 -30.27 33.49
CA ALA A 16 -25.88 -29.83 32.14
C ALA A 16 -24.88 -28.81 31.63
N VAL A 17 -23.99 -29.19 30.72
CA VAL A 17 -23.09 -28.29 30.03
C VAL A 17 -23.87 -27.63 28.86
N THR A 18 -24.29 -26.38 29.06
CA THR A 18 -24.87 -25.58 27.97
C THR A 18 -23.77 -25.11 27.04
N PRO A 19 -23.84 -25.40 25.71
CA PRO A 19 -22.87 -24.85 24.74
C PRO A 19 -23.10 -23.34 24.62
N VAL A 20 -22.10 -22.56 24.99
CA VAL A 20 -22.05 -21.12 24.67
C VAL A 20 -21.76 -20.99 23.17
N ALA A 21 -22.77 -20.65 22.40
CA ALA A 21 -22.57 -20.31 21.00
C ALA A 21 -21.75 -19.00 20.91
N ALA A 22 -20.48 -19.11 20.53
CA ALA A 22 -19.66 -17.94 20.20
C ALA A 22 -20.22 -17.31 18.93
N THR A 23 -20.89 -16.17 19.05
CA THR A 23 -21.25 -15.34 17.90
C THR A 23 -19.96 -14.77 17.31
N ALA A 24 -19.59 -15.23 16.12
CA ALA A 24 -18.51 -14.60 15.35
C ALA A 24 -18.93 -13.14 15.05
N ALA A 25 -18.28 -12.19 15.71
CA ALA A 25 -18.43 -10.78 15.37
C ALA A 25 -17.91 -10.60 13.94
N THR A 26 -18.79 -10.31 13.00
CA THR A 26 -18.39 -9.86 11.66
C THR A 26 -17.69 -8.52 11.83
N ALA A 27 -16.39 -8.49 11.59
CA ALA A 27 -15.63 -7.24 11.58
C ALA A 27 -16.27 -6.31 10.54
N ALA A 28 -16.60 -5.08 10.96
CA ALA A 28 -17.07 -4.05 10.04
C ALA A 28 -16.00 -3.82 8.96
N PRO A 29 -16.40 -3.60 7.68
CA PRO A 29 -15.43 -3.28 6.63
C PRO A 29 -14.60 -2.06 7.07
N ALA A 30 -13.28 -2.14 6.90
CA ALA A 30 -12.40 -1.01 7.17
C ALA A 30 -12.83 0.18 6.32
N ALA A 31 -12.93 1.36 6.93
CA ALA A 31 -13.28 2.59 6.20
C ALA A 31 -12.17 2.90 5.18
N THR A 32 -12.54 3.12 3.92
CA THR A 32 -11.60 3.52 2.87
C THR A 32 -11.01 4.89 3.20
N THR A 33 -9.68 4.98 3.25
CA THR A 33 -8.97 6.25 3.43
C THR A 33 -8.77 6.95 2.08
N THR A 34 -8.99 8.26 2.01
CA THR A 34 -8.73 9.04 0.80
C THR A 34 -7.44 9.84 0.97
N VAL A 35 -6.49 9.62 0.07
CA VAL A 35 -5.29 10.45 -0.11
C VAL A 35 -5.55 11.42 -1.25
N TYR A 36 -5.49 12.70 -0.94
CA TYR A 36 -5.64 13.74 -1.96
C TYR A 36 -4.28 14.15 -2.50
N TYR A 37 -4.15 14.16 -3.83
CA TYR A 37 -2.93 14.59 -4.50
C TYR A 37 -3.17 15.76 -5.46
N THR A 38 -2.12 16.52 -5.76
CA THR A 38 -2.13 17.58 -6.76
C THR A 38 -1.03 17.35 -7.79
N THR A 39 -1.35 17.68 -9.05
CA THR A 39 -0.42 17.64 -10.19
C THR A 39 0.00 19.03 -10.65
N SER A 40 -0.33 20.08 -9.88
CA SER A 40 -0.06 21.48 -10.27
C SER A 40 1.43 21.78 -10.45
N GLY A 41 2.30 21.07 -9.72
CA GLY A 41 3.76 21.16 -9.83
C GLY A 41 4.36 20.22 -10.88
N ALA A 42 3.56 19.35 -11.50
CA ALA A 42 3.99 18.40 -12.54
C ALA A 42 3.00 18.33 -13.72
N PRO A 43 2.71 19.47 -14.38
CA PRO A 43 1.69 19.52 -15.43
C PRO A 43 2.04 18.67 -16.65
N THR A 44 3.34 18.48 -16.95
CA THR A 44 3.82 17.66 -18.09
C THR A 44 3.45 16.19 -17.91
N PHE A 45 3.44 15.68 -16.66
CA PHE A 45 3.19 14.27 -16.35
C PHE A 45 1.78 14.01 -15.77
N ARG A 46 0.88 14.99 -15.83
CA ARG A 46 -0.46 14.86 -15.24
C ARG A 46 -1.20 13.61 -15.72
N ALA A 47 -1.11 13.30 -17.02
CA ALA A 47 -1.79 12.13 -17.58
C ALA A 47 -1.24 10.83 -17.03
N GLU A 48 0.07 10.70 -16.92
CA GLU A 48 0.77 9.54 -16.39
C GLU A 48 0.58 9.38 -14.89
N ILE A 49 0.58 10.49 -14.14
CA ILE A 49 0.25 10.50 -12.71
C ILE A 49 -1.17 9.98 -12.47
N ASN A 50 -2.13 10.50 -13.22
CA ASN A 50 -3.54 10.07 -13.10
C ASN A 50 -3.71 8.61 -13.52
N ALA A 51 -2.97 8.12 -14.51
CA ALA A 51 -2.98 6.72 -14.90
C ALA A 51 -2.37 5.82 -13.80
N GLY A 52 -1.25 6.22 -13.20
CA GLY A 52 -0.63 5.52 -12.06
C GLY A 52 -1.55 5.45 -10.85
N ALA A 53 -2.19 6.58 -10.49
CA ALA A 53 -3.19 6.63 -9.41
C ALA A 53 -4.40 5.73 -9.70
N ALA A 54 -4.87 5.69 -10.96
CA ALA A 54 -5.96 4.81 -11.37
C ALA A 54 -5.57 3.33 -11.30
N ASN A 55 -4.31 2.97 -11.59
CA ASN A 55 -3.81 1.61 -11.43
C ASN A 55 -3.88 1.15 -9.97
N TRP A 56 -3.40 1.98 -9.04
CA TRP A 56 -3.52 1.72 -7.62
C TRP A 56 -4.98 1.66 -7.16
N ASN A 57 -5.82 2.60 -7.59
CA ASN A 57 -7.25 2.64 -7.24
C ASN A 57 -8.03 1.41 -7.70
N ARG A 58 -7.60 0.75 -8.78
CA ARG A 58 -8.19 -0.54 -9.20
C ARG A 58 -7.70 -1.71 -8.37
N ALA A 59 -6.44 -1.65 -7.90
CA ALA A 59 -5.82 -2.75 -7.19
C ALA A 59 -6.22 -2.80 -5.71
N VAL A 60 -6.40 -1.65 -5.06
CA VAL A 60 -6.65 -1.56 -3.61
C VAL A 60 -7.98 -0.90 -3.28
N SER A 61 -8.59 -1.31 -2.16
CA SER A 61 -9.88 -0.78 -1.67
C SER A 61 -9.76 0.03 -0.38
N ASN A 62 -8.74 -0.23 0.45
CA ASN A 62 -8.57 0.43 1.74
C ASN A 62 -8.06 1.87 1.63
N VAL A 63 -7.48 2.24 0.49
CA VAL A 63 -7.04 3.59 0.19
C VAL A 63 -7.47 3.99 -1.22
N LYS A 64 -7.81 5.26 -1.41
CA LYS A 64 -8.12 5.86 -2.71
C LYS A 64 -7.33 7.13 -2.91
N LEU A 65 -6.78 7.28 -4.10
CA LEU A 65 -6.04 8.44 -4.57
C LEU A 65 -6.99 9.33 -5.38
N VAL A 66 -7.14 10.58 -4.99
CA VAL A 66 -8.07 11.54 -5.63
C VAL A 66 -7.34 12.84 -5.93
N GLU A 67 -7.30 13.25 -7.20
CA GLU A 67 -6.73 14.53 -7.59
C GLU A 67 -7.58 15.70 -7.11
N ARG A 68 -6.92 16.75 -6.59
CA ARG A 68 -7.56 18.03 -6.28
C ARG A 68 -6.56 19.18 -6.37
N SER A 69 -7.08 20.39 -6.61
CA SER A 69 -6.25 21.58 -6.86
C SER A 69 -5.72 22.25 -5.59
N SER A 70 -6.28 21.97 -4.41
CA SER A 70 -5.86 22.60 -3.15
C SER A 70 -6.07 21.69 -1.96
N GLY A 71 -5.21 21.86 -0.94
CA GLY A 71 -5.26 21.09 0.31
C GLY A 71 -4.93 19.59 0.10
N ALA A 72 -4.17 19.25 -0.92
CA ALA A 72 -3.62 17.92 -1.10
C ALA A 72 -2.55 17.65 -0.05
N SER A 73 -2.47 16.40 0.42
CA SER A 73 -1.40 15.93 1.31
C SER A 73 -0.21 15.36 0.54
N LEU A 74 -0.41 15.06 -0.74
CA LEU A 74 0.60 14.56 -1.66
C LEU A 74 0.74 15.52 -2.85
N GLU A 75 1.97 15.95 -3.11
CA GLU A 75 2.29 16.85 -4.23
C GLU A 75 3.17 16.14 -5.24
N TYR A 76 2.85 16.27 -6.54
CA TYR A 76 3.74 15.90 -7.62
C TYR A 76 4.43 17.15 -8.16
N VAL A 77 5.74 17.06 -8.32
CA VAL A 77 6.59 18.08 -8.91
C VAL A 77 7.48 17.48 -9.97
N GLU A 78 7.97 18.29 -10.90
CA GLU A 78 8.78 17.81 -12.03
C GLU A 78 10.00 18.71 -12.22
N GLY A 79 11.07 18.17 -12.80
CA GLY A 79 12.30 18.91 -13.06
C GLY A 79 13.45 18.02 -13.55
N ASN A 80 14.66 18.45 -13.27
CA ASN A 80 15.88 17.68 -13.51
C ASN A 80 16.59 17.44 -12.18
N ASP A 81 16.82 16.17 -11.85
CA ASP A 81 17.67 15.75 -10.74
C ASP A 81 18.61 14.64 -11.24
N PRO A 82 19.94 14.78 -11.12
CA PRO A 82 20.88 13.76 -11.57
C PRO A 82 20.74 12.42 -10.85
N GLN A 83 20.03 12.38 -9.72
CA GLN A 83 19.71 11.15 -8.99
C GLN A 83 18.41 10.48 -9.47
N GLY A 84 17.64 11.15 -10.35
CA GLY A 84 16.37 10.62 -10.88
C GLY A 84 15.13 11.03 -10.10
N SER A 85 14.01 10.37 -10.38
CA SER A 85 12.76 10.55 -9.67
C SER A 85 12.87 10.00 -8.24
N TYR A 86 12.05 10.56 -7.34
CA TYR A 86 12.02 10.11 -5.95
C TYR A 86 10.68 10.39 -5.28
N ALA A 87 10.39 9.65 -4.22
CA ALA A 87 9.36 9.98 -3.25
C ALA A 87 9.99 10.43 -1.94
N GLN A 88 9.52 11.56 -1.39
CA GLN A 88 9.79 12.00 -0.04
C GLN A 88 8.49 11.94 0.75
N THR A 89 8.32 10.91 1.59
CA THR A 89 7.01 10.54 2.12
C THR A 89 7.09 9.93 3.51
N ASP A 90 5.97 9.98 4.23
CA ASP A 90 5.77 9.25 5.48
C ASP A 90 5.29 7.80 5.26
N GLY A 91 5.11 7.37 4.00
CA GLY A 91 4.56 6.06 3.66
C GLY A 91 3.07 5.91 3.96
N HIS A 92 2.39 7.00 4.28
CA HIS A 92 0.97 7.03 4.67
C HIS A 92 0.18 8.20 4.05
N GLY A 93 0.48 8.52 2.79
CA GLY A 93 -0.32 9.44 2.00
C GLY A 93 0.11 10.91 2.07
N ASN A 94 1.21 11.22 2.77
CA ASN A 94 1.75 12.58 2.81
C ASN A 94 3.13 12.61 2.17
N GLY A 95 3.43 13.68 1.45
CA GLY A 95 4.75 13.89 0.91
C GLY A 95 4.80 14.58 -0.44
N THR A 96 5.96 14.47 -1.09
CA THR A 96 6.24 14.99 -2.41
C THR A 96 6.82 13.88 -3.27
N ILE A 97 6.30 13.74 -4.49
CA ILE A 97 6.90 12.91 -5.53
C ILE A 97 7.51 13.84 -6.58
N PHE A 98 8.80 13.66 -6.83
CA PHE A 98 9.52 14.37 -7.88
C PHE A 98 9.70 13.45 -9.10
N ILE A 99 9.36 13.96 -10.28
CA ILE A 99 9.52 13.25 -11.57
C ILE A 99 10.65 13.89 -12.36
N ASP A 100 11.71 13.12 -12.61
CA ASP A 100 12.87 13.56 -13.39
C ASP A 100 12.60 13.47 -14.88
N TYR A 101 12.90 14.56 -15.63
CA TYR A 101 12.69 14.62 -17.07
C TYR A 101 13.59 13.64 -17.84
N THR A 102 14.84 13.47 -17.41
CA THR A 102 15.80 12.60 -18.09
C THR A 102 15.41 11.13 -17.93
N GLN A 103 15.06 10.75 -16.71
CA GLN A 103 14.54 9.40 -16.43
C GLN A 103 13.24 9.12 -17.19
N ALA A 104 12.34 10.09 -17.27
CA ALA A 104 11.07 9.97 -17.99
C ALA A 104 11.22 9.84 -19.51
N GLN A 105 12.39 10.21 -20.08
CA GLN A 105 12.73 9.94 -21.49
C GLN A 105 13.24 8.51 -21.70
N GLN A 106 13.80 7.88 -20.68
CA GLN A 106 14.42 6.55 -20.76
C GLN A 106 13.46 5.43 -20.37
N TYR A 107 12.58 5.67 -19.41
CA TYR A 107 11.69 4.68 -18.81
C TYR A 107 10.22 5.01 -19.10
N ASN A 108 9.35 4.02 -18.87
CA ASN A 108 7.90 4.21 -18.99
C ASN A 108 7.39 5.20 -17.92
N LYS A 109 6.87 6.33 -18.34
CA LYS A 109 6.44 7.45 -17.47
C LYS A 109 5.36 7.04 -16.47
N THR A 110 4.36 6.27 -16.93
CA THR A 110 3.30 5.78 -16.03
C THR A 110 3.85 4.80 -14.99
N ARG A 111 4.86 3.98 -15.34
CA ARG A 111 5.53 3.10 -14.39
C ARG A 111 6.26 3.91 -13.34
N ILE A 112 7.02 4.95 -13.71
CA ILE A 112 7.70 5.85 -12.77
C ILE A 112 6.68 6.43 -11.77
N THR A 113 5.64 7.08 -12.27
CA THR A 113 4.65 7.73 -11.39
C THR A 113 3.92 6.74 -10.48
N ALA A 114 3.58 5.56 -10.98
CA ALA A 114 2.93 4.51 -10.18
C ALA A 114 3.89 3.92 -9.13
N HIS A 115 5.18 3.74 -9.45
CA HIS A 115 6.21 3.25 -8.55
C HIS A 115 6.43 4.23 -7.38
N GLU A 116 6.66 5.50 -7.67
CA GLU A 116 6.82 6.54 -6.64
C GLU A 116 5.57 6.66 -5.75
N THR A 117 4.38 6.48 -6.34
CA THR A 117 3.13 6.40 -5.57
C THR A 117 3.12 5.20 -4.62
N GLY A 118 3.73 4.08 -5.00
CA GLY A 118 3.88 2.90 -4.16
C GLY A 118 4.62 3.19 -2.85
N HIS A 119 5.64 4.05 -2.87
CA HIS A 119 6.33 4.52 -1.65
C HIS A 119 5.41 5.33 -0.75
N VAL A 120 4.58 6.19 -1.32
CA VAL A 120 3.57 6.96 -0.57
C VAL A 120 2.53 6.05 0.07
N LEU A 121 2.28 4.89 -0.53
CA LEU A 121 1.41 3.85 0.02
C LEU A 121 2.12 2.90 1.01
N GLY A 122 3.42 3.10 1.27
CA GLY A 122 4.20 2.40 2.28
C GLY A 122 5.00 1.19 1.78
N LEU A 123 5.21 1.07 0.47
CA LEU A 123 6.02 -0.01 -0.09
C LEU A 123 7.49 0.39 -0.21
N PRO A 124 8.44 -0.47 0.14
CA PRO A 124 9.86 -0.29 -0.15
C PRO A 124 10.20 -0.72 -1.57
N ASP A 125 11.39 -0.33 -2.04
CA ASP A 125 11.99 -0.82 -3.27
C ASP A 125 12.32 -2.32 -3.23
N HIS A 126 12.21 -2.95 -4.42
CA HIS A 126 12.68 -4.32 -4.65
C HIS A 126 13.36 -4.43 -6.02
N TYR A 127 14.45 -3.71 -6.24
CA TYR A 127 15.14 -3.59 -7.55
C TYR A 127 15.57 -4.90 -8.21
N SER A 128 15.77 -5.98 -7.44
CA SER A 128 16.07 -7.31 -7.97
C SER A 128 14.83 -8.06 -8.50
N GLY A 129 13.63 -7.48 -8.34
CA GLY A 129 12.38 -8.08 -8.79
C GLY A 129 12.20 -8.05 -10.32
N PRO A 130 11.29 -8.87 -10.84
CA PRO A 130 10.96 -8.87 -12.27
C PRO A 130 10.10 -7.67 -12.66
N CYS A 131 9.92 -7.44 -13.98
CA CYS A 131 9.04 -6.38 -14.50
C CYS A 131 7.57 -6.49 -14.03
N SER A 132 7.11 -7.66 -13.63
CA SER A 132 5.76 -7.86 -13.06
C SER A 132 5.60 -7.27 -11.65
N GLU A 133 6.68 -6.92 -10.97
CA GLU A 133 6.67 -6.16 -9.73
C GLU A 133 6.81 -4.68 -10.03
N LEU A 134 5.89 -3.86 -9.53
CA LEU A 134 5.95 -2.42 -9.73
C LEU A 134 7.11 -1.81 -8.94
N MET A 135 7.32 -2.29 -7.70
CA MET A 135 8.38 -1.80 -6.81
C MET A 135 9.78 -2.31 -7.17
N SER A 136 9.93 -3.07 -8.27
CA SER A 136 11.25 -3.31 -8.87
C SER A 136 11.79 -2.08 -9.63
N GLY A 137 11.00 -1.02 -9.76
CA GLY A 137 11.41 0.25 -10.33
C GLY A 137 12.09 0.12 -11.69
N GLY A 138 13.23 0.76 -11.84
CA GLY A 138 14.11 0.68 -13.01
C GLY A 138 14.93 -0.61 -13.11
N GLY A 139 14.94 -1.47 -12.08
CA GLY A 139 15.75 -2.70 -12.04
C GLY A 139 15.63 -3.62 -13.26
N PRO A 140 14.41 -3.90 -13.78
CA PRO A 140 14.22 -4.69 -15.00
C PRO A 140 14.66 -3.99 -16.31
N GLY A 141 15.05 -2.72 -16.25
CA GLY A 141 15.49 -1.92 -17.39
C GLY A 141 14.37 -1.21 -18.14
N PRO A 142 14.74 -0.36 -19.13
CA PRO A 142 13.80 0.56 -19.79
C PRO A 142 12.75 -0.11 -20.68
N SER A 143 12.92 -1.39 -21.04
CA SER A 143 11.91 -2.15 -21.78
C SER A 143 10.69 -2.58 -20.90
N CYS A 144 10.81 -2.45 -19.57
CA CYS A 144 9.72 -2.75 -18.67
C CYS A 144 8.67 -1.65 -18.67
N THR A 145 7.45 -1.97 -19.10
CA THR A 145 6.33 -1.02 -19.20
C THR A 145 5.19 -1.32 -18.22
N ASN A 146 5.29 -2.35 -17.38
CA ASN A 146 4.26 -2.65 -16.40
C ASN A 146 4.14 -1.53 -15.36
N ALA A 147 2.98 -0.89 -15.27
CA ALA A 147 2.65 0.17 -14.32
C ALA A 147 1.57 -0.25 -13.31
N ASN A 148 1.32 -1.56 -13.19
CA ASN A 148 0.34 -2.07 -12.24
C ASN A 148 1.04 -2.80 -11.09
N PRO A 149 0.59 -2.62 -9.84
CA PRO A 149 1.09 -3.43 -8.74
C PRO A 149 0.70 -4.90 -8.93
N ASN A 150 1.56 -5.80 -8.48
CA ASN A 150 1.24 -7.23 -8.44
C ASN A 150 0.36 -7.59 -7.23
N ALA A 151 -0.01 -8.86 -7.11
CA ALA A 151 -0.90 -9.32 -6.03
C ALA A 151 -0.26 -9.17 -4.62
N GLN A 152 1.06 -9.30 -4.50
CA GLN A 152 1.76 -9.18 -3.22
C GLN A 152 1.85 -7.72 -2.78
N GLU A 153 2.18 -6.81 -3.70
CA GLU A 153 2.20 -5.36 -3.48
C GLU A 153 0.80 -4.86 -3.10
N THR A 154 -0.23 -5.31 -3.83
CA THR A 154 -1.64 -5.03 -3.53
C THR A 154 -2.03 -5.48 -2.12
N ALA A 155 -1.73 -6.73 -1.75
CA ALA A 155 -2.04 -7.28 -0.44
C ALA A 155 -1.30 -6.52 0.68
N ARG A 156 -0.05 -6.11 0.43
CA ARG A 156 0.73 -5.35 1.39
C ARG A 156 0.14 -3.96 1.64
N VAL A 157 -0.24 -3.22 0.59
CA VAL A 157 -0.94 -1.93 0.74
C VAL A 157 -2.27 -2.10 1.46
N GLN A 158 -3.07 -3.10 1.10
CA GLN A 158 -4.33 -3.39 1.81
C GLN A 158 -4.11 -3.61 3.31
N GLN A 159 -3.05 -4.33 3.70
CA GLN A 159 -2.70 -4.55 5.11
C GLN A 159 -2.27 -3.26 5.81
N LEU A 160 -1.41 -2.45 5.17
CA LEU A 160 -0.90 -1.19 5.75
C LEU A 160 -2.03 -0.20 6.01
N TRP A 161 -3.05 -0.19 5.15
CA TRP A 161 -4.18 0.74 5.21
C TRP A 161 -5.45 0.14 5.84
N ALA A 162 -5.37 -1.06 6.43
CA ALA A 162 -6.52 -1.72 7.04
C ALA A 162 -7.15 -0.97 8.22
N ASN A 163 -6.38 -0.13 8.92
CA ASN A 163 -6.82 0.62 10.09
C ASN A 163 -6.93 2.14 9.83
N GLY A 164 -7.01 2.55 8.57
CA GLY A 164 -7.10 3.95 8.17
C GLY A 164 -5.80 4.74 8.31
N PHE A 165 -5.92 6.06 8.36
CA PHE A 165 -4.79 6.97 8.51
C PHE A 165 -4.06 6.72 9.83
N ARG A 166 -2.81 6.26 9.78
CA ARG A 166 -1.89 6.35 10.91
C ARG A 166 -0.98 7.53 10.65
N THR A 167 -0.93 8.49 11.55
CA THR A 167 0.11 9.52 11.55
C THR A 167 1.45 8.84 11.84
N ALA A 168 2.15 8.43 10.79
CA ALA A 168 3.54 8.03 10.91
C ALA A 168 4.36 9.31 11.03
N GLY A 169 4.60 9.77 12.25
CA GLY A 169 5.47 10.91 12.55
C GLY A 169 6.94 10.51 12.51
N GLY A 170 7.43 10.04 11.36
CA GLY A 170 8.85 9.81 11.11
C GLY A 170 9.44 10.90 10.20
N PRO A 171 10.77 11.13 10.21
CA PRO A 171 11.41 11.98 9.23
C PRO A 171 11.14 11.42 7.82
N GLN A 172 10.70 12.31 6.92
CA GLN A 172 10.50 11.94 5.52
C GLN A 172 11.87 11.92 4.82
N GLU A 173 12.41 10.74 4.61
CA GLU A 173 13.62 10.53 3.82
C GLU A 173 13.24 10.45 2.34
N ARG A 174 14.13 10.92 1.45
CA ARG A 174 13.95 10.75 0.00
C ARG A 174 14.32 9.34 -0.38
N ILE A 175 13.40 8.65 -1.01
CA ILE A 175 13.59 7.32 -1.58
C ILE A 175 13.79 7.56 -3.09
N TYR A 176 15.05 7.49 -3.55
CA TYR A 176 15.38 7.67 -4.96
C TYR A 176 15.22 6.36 -5.73
N GLU A 177 14.62 6.44 -6.90
CA GLU A 177 14.61 5.31 -7.82
C GLU A 177 16.03 5.03 -8.31
N LYS A 178 16.59 3.90 -7.88
CA LYS A 178 17.93 3.47 -8.30
C LYS A 178 17.90 3.00 -9.76
N LEU A 179 18.47 3.81 -10.64
CA LEU A 179 18.65 3.40 -12.03
C LEU A 179 19.80 2.38 -12.15
N PRO A 180 19.68 1.37 -13.01
CA PRO A 180 20.83 0.56 -13.37
C PRO A 180 21.89 1.49 -13.99
N ALA A 181 23.18 1.15 -13.76
CA ALA A 181 24.28 1.88 -14.37
C ALA A 181 24.10 1.94 -15.90
N PRO A 182 24.40 3.09 -16.55
CA PRO A 182 24.29 3.17 -17.99
C PRO A 182 25.15 2.07 -18.63
N VAL A 183 24.52 1.27 -19.49
CA VAL A 183 25.24 0.30 -20.33
C VAL A 183 26.05 1.11 -21.32
N GLY A 184 27.39 1.11 -21.14
CA GLY A 184 28.35 1.75 -22.05
C GLY A 184 28.43 1.07 -23.41
#